data_429c404902c18f507700bf419cbcf128
#
_entry.id   429c404902c18f507700bf419cbcf128
#
_cell.length_a   1.000
_cell.length_b   1.000
_cell.length_c   1.000
_cell.angle_alpha   90.00
_cell.angle_beta   90.00
_cell.angle_gamma   90.00
#
_symmetry.space_group_name_H-M   'P 1'
#
loop_
_entity.id
_entity.type
_entity.pdbx_description
1 polymer ?
#
loop_
_entity_poly.entity_id
_entity_poly.type
_entity_poly.pdbx_seq_one_letter_code
_entity_poly.pdbx_strand_id
1 'polypeptide(L)'
;QRQMCIRDSPDTTPLTTLLKEKGDEIFKDCDAIAIELDLEKDTVKQVLRYARKYNKKVFAAVSNMSIAMERRDYLQQIDCFVCNQQEAGLLFSDDYEHLAPSQMAQVLARNVHSANMPSMVVTMGGQGAVYAKHTGECGVVPAKKVDVIDTTGAGDAFFAGTVIGLTYGKNLAQSCEIGSRLAASVICITENVCPRFRPLEFGLDVPVVD
;
A
#
# COMPACT_ATOMS: atom_id res chain seq x y z
N GLN A 1 -7.18 -26.72 -13.95
CA GLN A 1 -6.33 -27.18 -12.83
C GLN A 1 -6.05 -25.97 -11.93
N ARG A 2 -6.63 -25.95 -10.73
CA ARG A 2 -6.25 -24.98 -9.70
C ARG A 2 -4.84 -25.35 -9.24
N GLN A 3 -3.86 -24.55 -9.63
CA GLN A 3 -2.54 -24.60 -9.01
C GLN A 3 -2.71 -24.09 -7.56
N MET A 4 -2.70 -25.00 -6.59
CA MET A 4 -2.55 -24.61 -5.19
C MET A 4 -1.11 -24.10 -5.02
N CYS A 5 -0.95 -22.79 -4.94
CA CYS A 5 0.29 -22.22 -4.44
C CYS A 5 0.38 -22.54 -2.94
N ILE A 6 1.18 -23.52 -2.57
CA ILE A 6 1.59 -23.69 -1.17
C ILE A 6 2.53 -22.53 -0.91
N ARG A 7 2.03 -21.50 -0.20
CA ARG A 7 2.87 -20.44 0.37
C ARG A 7 3.34 -20.93 1.72
N ASP A 8 4.55 -21.45 1.78
CA ASP A 8 5.25 -21.52 3.04
C ASP A 8 5.53 -20.09 3.49
N SER A 9 5.12 -19.74 4.71
CA SER A 9 5.46 -18.43 5.28
C SER A 9 6.99 -18.29 5.30
N PRO A 10 7.55 -17.21 4.76
CA PRO A 10 9.00 -17.05 4.75
C PRO A 10 9.53 -16.99 6.19
N ASP A 11 10.70 -17.59 6.42
CA ASP A 11 11.39 -17.45 7.69
C ASP A 11 11.82 -15.99 7.89
N THR A 12 11.17 -15.30 8.82
CA THR A 12 11.44 -13.89 9.13
C THR A 12 12.47 -13.72 10.26
N THR A 13 13.04 -14.81 10.81
CA THR A 13 14.07 -14.77 11.84
C THR A 13 15.28 -13.91 11.49
N PRO A 14 15.83 -13.96 10.25
CA PRO A 14 16.94 -13.10 9.84
C PRO A 14 16.57 -11.61 9.90
N LEU A 15 15.36 -11.25 9.49
CA LEU A 15 14.88 -9.87 9.54
C LEU A 15 14.74 -9.39 10.99
N THR A 16 14.15 -10.21 11.85
CA THR A 16 14.00 -9.90 13.28
C THR A 16 15.36 -9.68 13.96
N THR A 17 16.36 -10.49 13.62
CA THR A 17 17.73 -10.33 14.10
C THR A 17 18.36 -9.05 13.61
N LEU A 18 18.26 -8.77 12.31
CA LEU A 18 18.78 -7.54 11.70
C LEU A 18 18.18 -6.29 12.36
N LEU A 19 16.86 -6.29 12.61
CA LEU A 19 16.18 -5.17 13.26
C LEU A 19 16.67 -4.96 14.70
N LYS A 20 17.01 -6.02 15.42
CA LYS A 20 17.57 -5.91 16.78
C LYS A 20 18.99 -5.33 16.77
N GLU A 21 19.81 -5.74 15.82
CA GLU A 21 21.22 -5.36 15.75
C GLU A 21 21.45 -3.99 15.08
N LYS A 22 20.73 -3.72 14.00
CA LYS A 22 20.94 -2.54 13.14
C LYS A 22 19.73 -1.65 12.93
N GLY A 23 18.63 -1.91 13.65
CA GLY A 23 17.40 -1.16 13.44
C GLY A 23 17.57 0.35 13.62
N ASP A 24 18.35 0.78 14.60
CA ASP A 24 18.60 2.21 14.82
C ASP A 24 19.36 2.87 13.63
N GLU A 25 20.33 2.19 13.06
CA GLU A 25 21.08 2.64 11.88
C GLU A 25 20.15 2.73 10.66
N ILE A 26 19.44 1.65 10.35
CA ILE A 26 18.56 1.54 9.19
C ILE A 26 17.45 2.61 9.22
N PHE A 27 16.76 2.72 10.34
CA PHE A 27 15.58 3.60 10.42
C PHE A 27 15.92 5.08 10.63
N LYS A 28 17.14 5.39 11.11
CA LYS A 28 17.61 6.77 11.19
C LYS A 28 17.79 7.38 9.81
N ASP A 29 18.35 6.63 8.87
CA ASP A 29 18.79 7.14 7.58
C ASP A 29 17.79 6.93 6.44
N CYS A 30 16.69 6.17 6.66
CA CYS A 30 15.64 6.01 5.63
C CYS A 30 14.74 7.24 5.53
N ASP A 31 14.17 7.49 4.34
CA ASP A 31 13.20 8.57 4.11
C ASP A 31 11.78 8.16 4.53
N ALA A 32 11.40 6.93 4.22
CA ALA A 32 10.11 6.34 4.52
C ALA A 32 10.23 4.81 4.65
N ILE A 33 9.18 4.20 5.15
CA ILE A 33 9.10 2.76 5.37
C ILE A 33 7.94 2.21 4.56
N ALA A 34 8.23 1.26 3.67
CA ALA A 34 7.22 0.44 3.00
C ALA A 34 7.24 -0.96 3.61
N ILE A 35 6.08 -1.47 4.03
CA ILE A 35 5.96 -2.75 4.71
C ILE A 35 4.77 -3.55 4.20
N GLU A 36 4.94 -4.85 4.10
CA GLU A 36 3.87 -5.83 3.92
C GLU A 36 3.42 -6.34 5.30
N LEU A 37 2.12 -6.30 5.59
CA LEU A 37 1.60 -6.65 6.92
C LEU A 37 1.42 -8.16 7.17
N ASP A 38 1.91 -9.03 6.32
CA ASP A 38 1.95 -10.49 6.56
C ASP A 38 3.26 -10.99 7.20
N LEU A 39 4.11 -10.06 7.65
CA LEU A 39 5.23 -10.34 8.53
C LEU A 39 4.74 -10.75 9.94
N GLU A 40 5.62 -11.34 10.74
CA GLU A 40 5.31 -11.65 12.15
C GLU A 40 4.96 -10.38 12.95
N LYS A 41 3.98 -10.50 13.87
CA LYS A 41 3.50 -9.39 14.70
C LYS A 41 4.62 -8.63 15.43
N ASP A 42 5.59 -9.36 15.96
CA ASP A 42 6.70 -8.75 16.70
C ASP A 42 7.62 -7.96 15.78
N THR A 43 7.80 -8.41 14.54
CA THR A 43 8.54 -7.68 13.51
C THR A 43 7.81 -6.39 13.13
N VAL A 44 6.51 -6.45 12.84
CA VAL A 44 5.70 -5.25 12.56
C VAL A 44 5.74 -4.28 13.73
N LYS A 45 5.59 -4.77 14.96
CA LYS A 45 5.69 -3.94 16.18
C LYS A 45 7.05 -3.24 16.32
N GLN A 46 8.14 -3.94 16.00
CA GLN A 46 9.47 -3.34 16.03
C GLN A 46 9.62 -2.24 14.97
N VAL A 47 9.16 -2.50 13.74
CA VAL A 47 9.17 -1.50 12.65
C VAL A 47 8.40 -0.25 13.07
N LEU A 48 7.16 -0.38 13.56
CA LEU A 48 6.35 0.75 14.03
C LEU A 48 7.00 1.51 15.20
N ARG A 49 7.70 0.80 16.09
CA ARG A 49 8.47 1.43 17.17
C ARG A 49 9.62 2.28 16.65
N TYR A 50 10.38 1.78 15.68
CA TYR A 50 11.47 2.53 15.03
C TYR A 50 10.94 3.70 14.21
N ALA A 51 9.86 3.50 13.46
CA ALA A 51 9.19 4.57 12.71
C ALA A 51 8.84 5.75 13.63
N ARG A 52 8.23 5.46 14.77
CA ARG A 52 7.89 6.48 15.78
C ARG A 52 9.14 7.14 16.38
N LYS A 53 10.16 6.33 16.72
CA LYS A 53 11.43 6.84 17.31
C LYS A 53 12.13 7.84 16.39
N TYR A 54 12.11 7.59 15.08
CA TYR A 54 12.80 8.40 14.08
C TYR A 54 11.87 9.28 13.25
N ASN A 55 10.58 9.38 13.64
CA ASN A 55 9.55 10.17 12.97
C ASN A 55 9.47 9.88 11.46
N LYS A 56 9.49 8.59 11.10
CA LYS A 56 9.42 8.13 9.71
C LYS A 56 8.00 7.78 9.32
N LYS A 57 7.64 8.09 8.08
CA LYS A 57 6.36 7.72 7.48
C LYS A 57 6.32 6.22 7.21
N VAL A 58 5.17 5.60 7.50
CA VAL A 58 4.94 4.18 7.26
C VAL A 58 3.82 4.00 6.24
N PHE A 59 4.12 3.28 5.19
CA PHE A 59 3.16 2.88 4.16
C PHE A 59 3.05 1.36 4.15
N ALA A 60 1.85 0.83 4.16
CA ALA A 60 1.65 -0.61 4.24
C ALA A 60 0.66 -1.13 3.21
N ALA A 61 0.98 -2.30 2.67
CA ALA A 61 0.06 -3.16 1.95
C ALA A 61 -0.21 -4.43 2.75
N VAL A 62 -1.12 -5.26 2.28
CA VAL A 62 -1.47 -6.51 2.91
C VAL A 62 -1.76 -7.58 1.86
N SER A 63 -1.25 -8.78 2.06
CA SER A 63 -1.63 -9.99 1.32
C SER A 63 -2.43 -10.94 2.21
N ASN A 64 -2.24 -10.86 3.54
CA ASN A 64 -2.95 -11.66 4.52
C ASN A 64 -3.53 -10.74 5.61
N MET A 65 -4.83 -10.67 5.69
CA MET A 65 -5.56 -9.78 6.61
C MET A 65 -5.43 -10.12 8.10
N SER A 66 -4.81 -11.26 8.45
CA SER A 66 -4.77 -11.75 9.85
C SER A 66 -4.23 -10.69 10.82
N ILE A 67 -3.08 -10.09 10.52
CA ILE A 67 -2.47 -9.06 11.39
C ILE A 67 -3.29 -7.78 11.39
N ALA A 68 -3.76 -7.32 10.22
CA ALA A 68 -4.57 -6.12 10.11
C ALA A 68 -5.88 -6.23 10.92
N MET A 69 -6.53 -7.40 10.92
CA MET A 69 -7.74 -7.66 11.67
C MET A 69 -7.48 -7.81 13.17
N GLU A 70 -6.40 -8.49 13.55
CA GLU A 70 -6.05 -8.75 14.94
C GLU A 70 -5.46 -7.51 15.63
N ARG A 71 -4.72 -6.68 14.89
CA ARG A 71 -3.97 -5.54 15.41
C ARG A 71 -4.37 -4.23 14.71
N ARG A 72 -5.66 -3.89 14.83
CA ARG A 72 -6.20 -2.62 14.31
C ARG A 72 -5.47 -1.38 14.84
N ASP A 73 -4.86 -1.47 16.02
CA ASP A 73 -3.99 -0.45 16.60
C ASP A 73 -2.71 -0.18 15.76
N TYR A 74 -2.27 -1.14 14.95
CA TYR A 74 -1.18 -0.92 14.02
C TYR A 74 -1.60 -0.04 12.83
N LEU A 75 -2.83 -0.21 12.33
CA LEU A 75 -3.36 0.59 11.22
C LEU A 75 -3.45 2.08 11.57
N GLN A 76 -3.67 2.42 12.84
CA GLN A 76 -3.68 3.80 13.32
C GLN A 76 -2.28 4.46 13.33
N GLN A 77 -1.22 3.67 13.19
CA GLN A 77 0.17 4.11 13.16
C GLN A 77 0.77 4.10 11.75
N ILE A 78 -0.03 3.71 10.75
CA ILE A 78 0.35 3.63 9.35
C ILE A 78 -0.19 4.86 8.64
N ASP A 79 0.69 5.62 7.98
CA ASP A 79 0.33 6.86 7.30
C ASP A 79 -0.57 6.62 6.07
N CYS A 80 -0.34 5.52 5.36
CA CYS A 80 -1.21 5.09 4.27
C CYS A 80 -1.27 3.56 4.21
N PHE A 81 -2.48 3.01 4.35
CA PHE A 81 -2.76 1.59 4.21
C PHE A 81 -3.42 1.31 2.86
N VAL A 82 -2.87 0.37 2.10
CA VAL A 82 -3.37 0.01 0.76
C VAL A 82 -3.84 -1.44 0.78
N CYS A 83 -5.04 -1.67 0.30
CA CYS A 83 -5.60 -3.01 0.15
C CYS A 83 -6.57 -3.07 -1.04
N ASN A 84 -7.10 -4.24 -1.36
CA ASN A 84 -8.16 -4.37 -2.35
C ASN A 84 -9.56 -4.30 -1.72
N GLN A 85 -10.60 -4.35 -2.56
CA GLN A 85 -11.99 -4.21 -2.17
C GLN A 85 -12.46 -5.34 -1.23
N GLN A 86 -12.02 -6.57 -1.46
CA GLN A 86 -12.35 -7.73 -0.62
C GLN A 86 -11.68 -7.62 0.75
N GLU A 87 -10.41 -7.24 0.78
CA GLU A 87 -9.65 -7.01 2.01
C GLU A 87 -10.25 -5.88 2.85
N ALA A 88 -10.70 -4.80 2.21
CA ALA A 88 -11.42 -3.73 2.88
C ALA A 88 -12.74 -4.24 3.49
N GLY A 89 -13.46 -5.09 2.77
CA GLY A 89 -14.67 -5.76 3.27
C GLY A 89 -14.39 -6.61 4.50
N LEU A 90 -13.35 -7.39 4.50
CA LEU A 90 -12.92 -8.17 5.68
C LEU A 90 -12.57 -7.26 6.86
N LEU A 91 -11.83 -6.17 6.63
CA LEU A 91 -11.42 -5.24 7.68
C LEU A 91 -12.60 -4.58 8.40
N PHE A 92 -13.60 -4.16 7.63
CA PHE A 92 -14.76 -3.44 8.16
C PHE A 92 -16.00 -4.32 8.36
N SER A 93 -15.90 -5.61 8.07
CA SER A 93 -16.98 -6.59 8.19
C SER A 93 -18.23 -6.20 7.36
N ASP A 94 -17.98 -5.81 6.11
CA ASP A 94 -19.00 -5.34 5.16
C ASP A 94 -18.71 -5.87 3.75
N ASP A 95 -19.72 -5.82 2.86
CA ASP A 95 -19.57 -6.24 1.46
C ASP A 95 -19.54 -5.00 0.54
N TYR A 96 -18.43 -4.81 -0.12
CA TYR A 96 -18.20 -3.67 -0.99
C TYR A 96 -18.17 -4.04 -2.49
N GLU A 97 -18.35 -5.32 -2.85
CA GLU A 97 -18.18 -5.78 -4.24
C GLU A 97 -19.12 -5.09 -5.23
N HIS A 98 -20.29 -4.65 -4.75
CA HIS A 98 -21.33 -4.02 -5.58
C HIS A 98 -21.27 -2.49 -5.57
N LEU A 99 -20.36 -1.88 -4.84
CA LEU A 99 -20.29 -0.43 -4.74
C LEU A 99 -19.59 0.17 -5.97
N ALA A 100 -20.21 1.20 -6.54
CA ALA A 100 -19.53 2.06 -7.50
C ALA A 100 -18.39 2.84 -6.82
N PRO A 101 -17.32 3.22 -7.53
CA PRO A 101 -16.16 3.90 -6.94
C PRO A 101 -16.53 5.16 -6.13
N SER A 102 -17.47 5.97 -6.59
CA SER A 102 -17.93 7.16 -5.87
C SER A 102 -18.63 6.83 -4.55
N GLN A 103 -19.40 5.75 -4.50
CA GLN A 103 -20.05 5.27 -3.28
C GLN A 103 -19.00 4.68 -2.32
N MET A 104 -18.08 3.88 -2.85
CA MET A 104 -16.98 3.29 -2.08
C MET A 104 -16.12 4.38 -1.42
N ALA A 105 -15.79 5.45 -2.13
CA ALA A 105 -15.01 6.57 -1.58
C ALA A 105 -15.68 7.20 -0.35
N GLN A 106 -17.00 7.38 -0.39
CA GLN A 106 -17.78 7.94 0.74
C GLN A 106 -17.87 6.97 1.93
N VAL A 107 -18.07 5.68 1.66
CA VAL A 107 -18.06 4.63 2.70
C VAL A 107 -16.67 4.57 3.33
N LEU A 108 -15.62 4.54 2.52
CA LEU A 108 -14.25 4.49 2.98
C LEU A 108 -13.90 5.69 3.87
N ALA A 109 -14.34 6.92 3.51
CA ALA A 109 -14.09 8.12 4.32
C ALA A 109 -14.68 8.00 5.73
N ARG A 110 -15.92 7.48 5.85
CA ARG A 110 -16.54 7.22 7.17
C ARG A 110 -15.77 6.18 7.97
N ASN A 111 -15.38 5.08 7.33
CA ASN A 111 -14.68 3.98 7.98
C ASN A 111 -13.28 4.37 8.45
N VAL A 112 -12.51 5.07 7.62
CA VAL A 112 -11.18 5.59 7.95
C VAL A 112 -11.25 6.56 9.13
N HIS A 113 -12.24 7.46 9.14
CA HIS A 113 -12.47 8.38 10.26
C HIS A 113 -12.82 7.62 11.55
N SER A 114 -13.79 6.68 11.48
CA SER A 114 -14.26 5.91 12.65
C SER A 114 -13.18 4.98 13.22
N ALA A 115 -12.32 4.43 12.36
CA ALA A 115 -11.21 3.58 12.76
C ALA A 115 -9.96 4.36 13.23
N ASN A 116 -10.00 5.68 13.18
CA ASN A 116 -8.87 6.56 13.49
C ASN A 116 -7.60 6.24 12.68
N MET A 117 -7.77 5.89 11.40
CA MET A 117 -6.66 5.63 10.49
C MET A 117 -6.24 6.94 9.80
N PRO A 118 -4.93 7.20 9.62
CA PRO A 118 -4.47 8.42 8.92
C PRO A 118 -4.96 8.51 7.48
N SER A 119 -4.77 7.47 6.68
CA SER A 119 -5.34 7.34 5.35
C SER A 119 -5.40 5.88 4.89
N MET A 120 -6.28 5.63 3.92
CA MET A 120 -6.44 4.31 3.29
C MET A 120 -6.73 4.45 1.82
N VAL A 121 -6.24 3.51 1.03
CA VAL A 121 -6.51 3.37 -0.40
C VAL A 121 -7.05 1.97 -0.66
N VAL A 122 -8.12 1.88 -1.45
CA VAL A 122 -8.72 0.60 -1.86
C VAL A 122 -8.66 0.49 -3.38
N THR A 123 -7.98 -0.52 -3.87
CA THR A 123 -7.95 -0.85 -5.30
C THR A 123 -9.21 -1.61 -5.70
N MET A 124 -9.78 -1.25 -6.85
CA MET A 124 -11.04 -1.78 -7.38
C MET A 124 -10.84 -2.38 -8.79
N GLY A 125 -9.68 -2.94 -9.06
CA GLY A 125 -9.33 -3.54 -10.35
C GLY A 125 -9.51 -2.57 -11.52
N GLY A 126 -10.26 -2.99 -12.54
CA GLY A 126 -10.53 -2.17 -13.74
C GLY A 126 -11.33 -0.90 -13.48
N GLN A 127 -11.91 -0.71 -12.29
CA GLN A 127 -12.58 0.52 -11.87
C GLN A 127 -11.62 1.57 -11.29
N GLY A 128 -10.35 1.21 -11.05
CA GLY A 128 -9.33 2.09 -10.50
C GLY A 128 -9.12 1.91 -9.01
N ALA A 129 -9.03 3.01 -8.29
CA ALA A 129 -8.84 3.02 -6.85
C ALA A 129 -9.62 4.16 -6.19
N VAL A 130 -9.96 3.99 -4.94
CA VAL A 130 -10.52 5.03 -4.09
C VAL A 130 -9.61 5.29 -2.92
N TYR A 131 -9.57 6.53 -2.43
CA TYR A 131 -8.78 6.89 -1.27
C TYR A 131 -9.60 7.70 -0.29
N ALA A 132 -9.23 7.63 0.99
CA ALA A 132 -9.75 8.47 2.03
C ALA A 132 -8.69 8.80 3.08
N LYS A 133 -8.82 9.99 3.69
CA LYS A 133 -8.01 10.43 4.83
C LYS A 133 -8.88 10.57 6.07
N HIS A 134 -8.26 10.50 7.23
CA HIS A 134 -8.93 10.76 8.51
C HIS A 134 -9.66 12.11 8.54
N THR A 135 -9.16 13.10 7.83
CA THR A 135 -9.76 14.44 7.70
C THR A 135 -11.10 14.49 6.97
N GLY A 136 -11.53 13.38 6.36
CA GLY A 136 -12.71 13.28 5.51
C GLY A 136 -12.46 13.54 4.03
N GLU A 137 -11.25 13.96 3.63
CA GLU A 137 -10.87 14.05 2.22
C GLU A 137 -10.93 12.67 1.59
N CYS A 138 -11.66 12.52 0.49
CA CYS A 138 -11.75 11.27 -0.25
C CYS A 138 -11.89 11.52 -1.76
N GLY A 139 -11.62 10.51 -2.56
CA GLY A 139 -11.74 10.63 -4.00
C GLY A 139 -11.56 9.30 -4.73
N VAL A 140 -11.71 9.39 -6.05
CA VAL A 140 -11.59 8.27 -7.00
C VAL A 140 -10.47 8.56 -7.97
N VAL A 141 -9.62 7.58 -8.21
CA VAL A 141 -8.60 7.58 -9.26
C VAL A 141 -8.97 6.50 -10.28
N PRO A 142 -9.35 6.86 -11.51
CA PRO A 142 -9.77 5.88 -12.50
C PRO A 142 -8.59 5.01 -12.96
N ALA A 143 -8.89 3.75 -13.31
CA ALA A 143 -7.91 2.87 -13.93
C ALA A 143 -7.47 3.42 -15.30
N LYS A 144 -6.23 3.17 -15.67
CA LYS A 144 -5.75 3.44 -17.03
C LYS A 144 -6.28 2.35 -17.96
N LYS A 145 -6.86 2.77 -19.10
CA LYS A 145 -7.32 1.82 -20.12
C LYS A 145 -6.12 1.31 -20.91
N VAL A 146 -5.89 0.02 -20.82
CA VAL A 146 -4.77 -0.67 -21.48
C VAL A 146 -5.21 -2.06 -21.90
N ASP A 147 -4.47 -2.67 -22.80
CA ASP A 147 -4.66 -4.08 -23.19
C ASP A 147 -4.02 -4.96 -22.12
N VAL A 148 -4.84 -5.68 -21.38
CA VAL A 148 -4.41 -6.51 -20.24
C VAL A 148 -3.93 -7.87 -20.74
N ILE A 149 -2.68 -8.21 -20.39
CA ILE A 149 -2.07 -9.53 -20.66
C ILE A 149 -2.18 -10.39 -19.39
N ASP A 150 -1.71 -9.90 -18.26
CA ASP A 150 -1.77 -10.58 -16.95
C ASP A 150 -1.98 -9.54 -15.85
N THR A 151 -2.81 -9.84 -14.87
CA THR A 151 -3.08 -8.94 -13.72
C THR A 151 -2.18 -9.22 -12.52
N THR A 152 -1.32 -10.21 -12.58
CA THR A 152 -0.39 -10.57 -11.51
C THR A 152 0.58 -9.41 -11.25
N GLY A 153 0.78 -9.05 -9.99
CA GLY A 153 1.66 -7.95 -9.59
C GLY A 153 1.05 -6.55 -9.75
N ALA A 154 -0.20 -6.41 -10.26
CA ALA A 154 -0.85 -5.11 -10.40
C ALA A 154 -1.00 -4.38 -9.05
N GLY A 155 -1.40 -5.11 -8.00
CA GLY A 155 -1.55 -4.57 -6.64
C GLY A 155 -0.22 -4.08 -6.07
N ASP A 156 0.83 -4.88 -6.21
CA ASP A 156 2.17 -4.54 -5.73
C ASP A 156 2.73 -3.32 -6.47
N ALA A 157 2.55 -3.27 -7.80
CA ALA A 157 2.95 -2.13 -8.62
C ALA A 157 2.16 -0.86 -8.26
N PHE A 158 0.85 -0.99 -8.01
CA PHE A 158 0.03 0.13 -7.55
C PHE A 158 0.52 0.65 -6.19
N PHE A 159 0.76 -0.24 -5.24
CA PHE A 159 1.30 0.11 -3.94
C PHE A 159 2.67 0.79 -4.07
N ALA A 160 3.60 0.20 -4.80
CA ALA A 160 4.92 0.78 -5.02
C ALA A 160 4.86 2.19 -5.61
N GLY A 161 4.06 2.40 -6.66
CA GLY A 161 3.87 3.72 -7.28
C GLY A 161 3.23 4.75 -6.33
N THR A 162 2.26 4.32 -5.52
CA THR A 162 1.64 5.17 -4.50
C THR A 162 2.64 5.58 -3.43
N VAL A 163 3.43 4.63 -2.91
CA VAL A 163 4.50 4.90 -1.92
C VAL A 163 5.54 5.87 -2.47
N ILE A 164 6.00 5.64 -3.69
CA ILE A 164 6.96 6.54 -4.35
C ILE A 164 6.39 7.96 -4.42
N GLY A 165 5.15 8.11 -4.89
CA GLY A 165 4.50 9.43 -4.95
C GLY A 165 4.45 10.14 -3.59
N LEU A 166 4.05 9.43 -2.53
CA LEU A 166 3.99 9.96 -1.17
C LEU A 166 5.38 10.33 -0.62
N THR A 167 6.40 9.52 -0.92
CA THR A 167 7.78 9.79 -0.50
C THR A 167 8.35 11.05 -1.18
N TYR A 168 7.96 11.29 -2.45
CA TYR A 168 8.30 12.52 -3.17
C TYR A 168 7.37 13.71 -2.87
N GLY A 169 6.57 13.63 -1.80
CA GLY A 169 5.74 14.75 -1.33
C GLY A 169 4.49 15.04 -2.16
N LYS A 170 4.08 14.14 -3.07
CA LYS A 170 2.82 14.26 -3.79
C LYS A 170 1.64 14.02 -2.84
N ASN A 171 0.50 14.66 -3.11
CA ASN A 171 -0.70 14.36 -2.34
C ASN A 171 -1.23 12.95 -2.65
N LEU A 172 -2.17 12.45 -1.84
CA LEU A 172 -2.65 11.07 -1.94
C LEU A 172 -3.29 10.77 -3.31
N ALA A 173 -4.06 11.70 -3.87
CA ALA A 173 -4.66 11.54 -5.20
C ALA A 173 -3.59 11.39 -6.29
N GLN A 174 -2.60 12.29 -6.32
CA GLN A 174 -1.49 12.24 -7.26
C GLN A 174 -0.65 10.97 -7.11
N SER A 175 -0.45 10.53 -5.87
CA SER A 175 0.29 9.30 -5.58
C SER A 175 -0.46 8.06 -6.07
N CYS A 176 -1.77 8.00 -5.90
CA CYS A 176 -2.61 6.94 -6.47
C CYS A 176 -2.62 6.97 -8.01
N GLU A 177 -2.51 8.14 -8.65
CA GLU A 177 -2.36 8.22 -10.11
C GLU A 177 -1.04 7.62 -10.59
N ILE A 178 0.05 7.85 -9.85
CA ILE A 178 1.34 7.21 -10.11
C ILE A 178 1.21 5.70 -9.94
N GLY A 179 0.57 5.24 -8.87
CA GLY A 179 0.26 3.83 -8.64
C GLY A 179 -0.55 3.21 -9.78
N SER A 180 -1.61 3.89 -10.23
CA SER A 180 -2.45 3.44 -11.35
C SER A 180 -1.67 3.32 -12.67
N ARG A 181 -0.75 4.25 -12.96
CA ARG A 181 0.11 4.20 -14.13
C ARG A 181 1.14 3.07 -14.05
N LEU A 182 1.71 2.85 -12.88
CA LEU A 182 2.68 1.78 -12.67
C LEU A 182 2.00 0.41 -12.77
N ALA A 183 0.85 0.22 -12.15
CA ALA A 183 0.04 -0.99 -12.30
C ALA A 183 -0.31 -1.26 -13.77
N ALA A 184 -0.75 -0.24 -14.51
CA ALA A 184 -1.04 -0.35 -15.93
C ALA A 184 0.17 -0.80 -16.76
N SER A 185 1.39 -0.35 -16.44
CA SER A 185 2.62 -0.77 -17.13
C SER A 185 2.98 -2.24 -16.89
N VAL A 186 2.60 -2.78 -15.74
CA VAL A 186 2.87 -4.19 -15.39
C VAL A 186 1.87 -5.12 -16.07
N ILE A 187 0.58 -4.79 -16.08
CA ILE A 187 -0.45 -5.67 -16.64
C ILE A 187 -0.46 -5.76 -18.16
N CYS A 188 0.31 -4.91 -18.85
CA CYS A 188 0.49 -4.92 -20.32
C CYS A 188 1.61 -5.85 -20.80
N ILE A 189 2.31 -6.52 -19.92
CA ILE A 189 3.47 -7.36 -20.22
C ILE A 189 3.36 -8.72 -19.51
N THR A 190 4.21 -9.65 -19.88
CA THR A 190 4.25 -10.99 -19.26
C THR A 190 5.07 -11.03 -17.98
N GLU A 191 5.92 -10.05 -17.75
CA GLU A 191 6.70 -9.90 -16.52
C GLU A 191 5.85 -9.22 -15.45
N ASN A 192 5.95 -9.68 -14.20
CA ASN A 192 5.17 -9.17 -13.06
C ASN A 192 5.80 -7.91 -12.42
N VAL A 193 6.73 -7.26 -13.12
CA VAL A 193 7.44 -6.08 -12.64
C VAL A 193 7.48 -5.00 -13.73
N CYS A 194 7.51 -3.74 -13.33
CA CYS A 194 7.65 -2.64 -14.28
C CYS A 194 9.00 -2.76 -15.03
N PRO A 195 9.00 -2.89 -16.36
CA PRO A 195 10.22 -3.12 -17.13
C PRO A 195 11.19 -1.94 -17.06
N ARG A 196 10.66 -0.74 -16.83
CA ARG A 196 11.44 0.49 -16.73
C ARG A 196 10.68 1.56 -15.94
N PHE A 197 11.19 1.91 -14.78
CA PHE A 197 10.71 3.06 -14.03
C PHE A 197 11.63 4.26 -14.25
N ARG A 198 11.09 5.35 -14.79
CA ARG A 198 11.78 6.63 -14.93
C ARG A 198 11.02 7.69 -14.15
N PRO A 199 11.56 8.19 -13.04
CA PRO A 199 10.86 9.15 -12.17
C PRO A 199 10.25 10.34 -12.90
N LEU A 200 10.99 10.94 -13.82
CA LEU A 200 10.54 12.10 -14.58
C LEU A 200 9.28 11.83 -15.43
N GLU A 201 9.12 10.62 -15.98
CA GLU A 201 7.92 10.23 -16.72
C GLU A 201 6.67 10.18 -15.84
N PHE A 202 6.86 10.08 -14.51
CA PHE A 202 5.80 10.10 -13.50
C PHE A 202 5.64 11.47 -12.84
N GLY A 203 6.35 12.51 -13.32
CA GLY A 203 6.30 13.85 -12.74
C GLY A 203 6.97 13.94 -11.37
N LEU A 204 7.97 13.08 -11.15
CA LEU A 204 8.79 13.06 -9.95
C LEU A 204 10.11 13.77 -10.24
N ASP A 205 10.34 14.89 -9.59
CA ASP A 205 11.64 15.56 -9.62
C ASP A 205 12.59 14.77 -8.73
N VAL A 206 13.57 14.11 -9.33
CA VAL A 206 14.65 13.46 -8.59
C VAL A 206 15.60 14.57 -8.14
N PRO A 207 15.89 14.73 -6.84
CA PRO A 207 16.98 15.60 -6.43
C PRO A 207 18.27 15.12 -7.13
N VAL A 208 18.94 16.04 -7.81
CA VAL A 208 20.28 15.76 -8.33
C VAL A 208 21.15 15.59 -7.10
N VAL A 209 21.58 14.36 -6.84
CA VAL A 209 22.59 14.09 -5.83
C VAL A 209 23.92 14.48 -6.49
N ASP A 210 24.46 15.63 -6.10
CA ASP A 210 25.83 16.05 -6.45
C ASP A 210 26.87 15.16 -5.78
#